data_7147cb04cb0b4a908e1615752f4f3cd3
#
_entry.id   7147cb04cb0b4a908e1615752f4f3cd3
#
_cell.length_a   1.000
_cell.length_b   1.000
_cell.length_c   1.000
_cell.angle_alpha   90.00
_cell.angle_beta   90.00
_cell.angle_gamma   90.00
#
_symmetry.space_group_name_H-M   'P 1'
#
loop_
_entity.id
_entity.type
_entity.pdbx_description
1 polymer ?
#
loop_
_entity_poly.entity_id
_entity_poly.type
_entity_poly.pdbx_seq_one_letter_code
_entity_poly.pdbx_strand_id
1 'polypeptide(L)'
;TTKIGNDVELDVNGLIMKNGAHQLGTSTEPVDAWGDVAQVSSFAADLGFNNGELYAQITPKSRQLLADAQTGLNSDSLVQSAWSKAQINKDFGGVMAITSNSLNTFTSGTDVGGTLLVDGTPTVTYAENKDTYQLTVTIDGFTGSSAVVPAGTVFSFPASKLLNQQSKQLAAGSNGAGHVLTGVSIA
;
A
#
# COMPACT_ATOMS: atom_id res chain seq x y z
N THR A 1 -26.20 -7.50 14.21
CA THR A 1 -25.84 -7.26 12.78
C THR A 1 -24.57 -6.42 12.66
N THR A 2 -24.44 -5.32 13.37
CA THR A 2 -23.27 -4.41 13.28
C THR A 2 -21.96 -5.09 13.69
N LYS A 3 -21.97 -5.91 14.76
CA LYS A 3 -20.76 -6.61 15.21
C LYS A 3 -20.26 -7.60 14.17
N ILE A 4 -21.14 -8.40 13.58
CA ILE A 4 -20.77 -9.36 12.53
C ILE A 4 -20.17 -8.64 11.31
N GLY A 5 -20.74 -7.49 10.92
CA GLY A 5 -20.21 -6.69 9.84
C GLY A 5 -18.78 -6.18 10.13
N ASN A 6 -18.54 -5.69 11.33
CA ASN A 6 -17.20 -5.23 11.74
C ASN A 6 -16.18 -6.38 11.83
N ASP A 7 -16.60 -7.56 12.32
CA ASP A 7 -15.72 -8.73 12.40
C ASP A 7 -15.31 -9.20 10.99
N VAL A 8 -16.25 -9.25 10.05
CA VAL A 8 -15.96 -9.58 8.64
C VAL A 8 -15.07 -8.52 7.99
N GLU A 9 -15.31 -7.26 8.26
CA GLU A 9 -14.49 -6.16 7.73
C GLU A 9 -13.04 -6.24 8.26
N LEU A 10 -12.85 -6.54 9.54
CA LEU A 10 -11.54 -6.76 10.14
C LEU A 10 -10.79 -7.92 9.49
N ASP A 11 -11.46 -9.04 9.28
CA ASP A 11 -10.86 -10.22 8.65
C ASP A 11 -10.45 -9.93 7.20
N VAL A 12 -11.32 -9.29 6.43
CA VAL A 12 -11.03 -8.90 5.04
C VAL A 12 -9.86 -7.91 4.98
N ASN A 13 -9.86 -6.90 5.83
CA ASN A 13 -8.77 -5.91 5.90
C ASN A 13 -7.44 -6.56 6.30
N GLY A 14 -7.48 -7.53 7.23
CA GLY A 14 -6.30 -8.32 7.61
C GLY A 14 -5.74 -9.14 6.44
N LEU A 15 -6.61 -9.74 5.64
CA LEU A 15 -6.20 -10.47 4.43
C LEU A 15 -5.63 -9.54 3.37
N ILE A 16 -6.23 -8.39 3.12
CA ILE A 16 -5.73 -7.39 2.16
C ILE A 16 -4.34 -6.92 2.58
N MET A 17 -4.14 -6.59 3.86
CA MET A 17 -2.86 -6.12 4.38
C MET A 17 -1.76 -7.17 4.24
N LYS A 18 -2.07 -8.45 4.53
CA LYS A 18 -1.10 -9.56 4.45
C LYS A 18 -0.78 -9.99 3.02
N ASN A 19 -1.64 -9.68 2.06
CA ASN A 19 -1.46 -10.05 0.65
C ASN A 19 -1.23 -8.84 -0.26
N GLY A 20 -1.03 -7.65 0.31
CA GLY A 20 -0.70 -6.45 -0.46
C GLY A 20 0.67 -6.60 -1.13
N ALA A 21 0.75 -6.30 -2.43
CA ALA A 21 1.99 -6.44 -3.19
C ALA A 21 2.90 -5.21 -3.09
N HIS A 22 2.36 -4.04 -2.79
CA HIS A 22 3.11 -2.79 -2.85
C HIS A 22 2.80 -1.90 -1.63
N GLN A 23 3.81 -1.14 -1.23
CA GLN A 23 3.68 -0.09 -0.23
C GLN A 23 4.16 1.22 -0.83
N LEU A 24 3.38 2.28 -0.64
CA LEU A 24 3.73 3.65 -0.98
C LEU A 24 3.81 4.48 0.31
N GLY A 25 4.76 5.42 0.33
CA GLY A 25 5.01 6.21 1.54
C GLY A 25 5.82 5.48 2.61
N THR A 26 5.90 6.08 3.77
CA THR A 26 6.64 5.57 4.94
C THR A 26 5.69 5.30 6.10
N SER A 27 6.04 4.37 6.97
CA SER A 27 5.20 4.01 8.12
C SER A 27 5.13 5.08 9.21
N THR A 28 5.99 6.09 9.14
CA THR A 28 6.11 7.16 10.14
C THR A 28 5.32 8.41 9.78
N GLU A 29 4.90 8.55 8.54
CA GLU A 29 4.16 9.71 8.07
C GLU A 29 2.68 9.40 7.91
N PRO A 30 1.79 10.26 8.43
CA PRO A 30 0.36 10.09 8.23
C PRO A 30 -0.04 10.38 6.77
N VAL A 31 -1.16 9.82 6.35
CA VAL A 31 -1.80 10.20 5.08
C VAL A 31 -2.62 11.46 5.36
N ASP A 32 -2.06 12.63 5.08
CA ASP A 32 -2.63 13.94 5.40
C ASP A 32 -2.68 14.93 4.23
N ALA A 33 -2.01 14.63 3.13
CA ALA A 33 -1.99 15.47 1.95
C ALA A 33 -2.70 14.82 0.75
N TRP A 34 -3.19 15.67 -0.17
CA TRP A 34 -3.76 15.20 -1.43
C TRP A 34 -2.77 14.34 -2.22
N GLY A 35 -1.49 14.71 -2.21
CA GLY A 35 -0.42 13.98 -2.90
C GLY A 35 -0.25 12.55 -2.42
N ASP A 36 -0.49 12.27 -1.14
CA ASP A 36 -0.34 10.93 -0.57
C ASP A 36 -1.38 9.95 -1.15
N VAL A 37 -2.56 10.45 -1.43
CA VAL A 37 -3.61 9.65 -2.07
C VAL A 37 -3.41 9.60 -3.58
N ALA A 38 -3.09 10.73 -4.21
CA ALA A 38 -2.90 10.82 -5.66
C ALA A 38 -1.73 9.97 -6.18
N GLN A 39 -0.69 9.75 -5.38
CA GLN A 39 0.40 8.85 -5.76
C GLN A 39 -0.05 7.41 -5.98
N VAL A 40 -1.12 6.95 -5.32
CA VAL A 40 -1.67 5.60 -5.50
C VAL A 40 -2.24 5.45 -6.90
N SER A 41 -3.01 6.42 -7.37
CA SER A 41 -3.58 6.41 -8.72
C SER A 41 -2.49 6.52 -9.80
N SER A 42 -1.49 7.37 -9.58
CA SER A 42 -0.34 7.50 -10.49
C SER A 42 0.47 6.20 -10.56
N PHE A 43 0.73 5.57 -9.42
CA PHE A 43 1.43 4.30 -9.36
C PHE A 43 0.66 3.19 -10.09
N ALA A 44 -0.66 3.11 -9.89
CA ALA A 44 -1.51 2.14 -10.59
C ALA A 44 -1.47 2.38 -12.11
N ALA A 45 -1.50 3.63 -12.55
CA ALA A 45 -1.39 3.98 -13.97
C ALA A 45 -0.04 3.59 -14.56
N ASP A 46 1.06 3.83 -13.84
CA ASP A 46 2.41 3.43 -14.26
C ASP A 46 2.55 1.91 -14.39
N LEU A 47 1.83 1.15 -13.56
CA LEU A 47 1.76 -0.31 -13.69
C LEU A 47 0.82 -0.80 -14.79
N GLY A 48 0.04 0.08 -15.41
CA GLY A 48 -0.89 -0.24 -16.49
C GLY A 48 -2.33 -0.51 -16.05
N PHE A 49 -2.70 -0.18 -14.81
CA PHE A 49 -4.07 -0.33 -14.30
C PHE A 49 -4.90 0.95 -14.57
N ASN A 50 -5.11 1.27 -15.85
CA ASN A 50 -5.75 2.55 -16.24
C ASN A 50 -7.29 2.49 -16.31
N ASN A 51 -7.90 1.31 -16.25
CA ASN A 51 -9.31 1.12 -16.57
C ASN A 51 -10.16 0.66 -15.36
N GLY A 52 -9.62 0.72 -14.15
CA GLY A 52 -10.31 0.28 -12.94
C GLY A 52 -10.63 1.43 -12.00
N GLU A 53 -11.72 1.32 -11.27
CA GLU A 53 -11.96 2.15 -10.11
C GLU A 53 -11.04 1.72 -8.98
N LEU A 54 -10.29 2.66 -8.42
CA LEU A 54 -9.44 2.42 -7.26
C LEU A 54 -10.23 2.76 -6.00
N TYR A 55 -10.19 1.87 -5.03
CA TYR A 55 -10.85 2.06 -3.73
C TYR A 55 -9.80 2.12 -2.64
N ALA A 56 -9.96 3.05 -1.71
CA ALA A 56 -9.14 3.14 -0.52
C ALA A 56 -10.00 3.13 0.74
N GLN A 57 -9.64 2.31 1.70
CA GLN A 57 -10.18 2.41 3.04
C GLN A 57 -9.29 3.31 3.88
N ILE A 58 -9.86 4.33 4.48
CA ILE A 58 -9.15 5.31 5.30
C ILE A 58 -9.74 5.39 6.71
N THR A 59 -8.91 5.72 7.68
CA THR A 59 -9.38 5.96 9.05
C THR A 59 -10.17 7.26 9.14
N PRO A 60 -11.05 7.43 10.13
CA PRO A 60 -11.71 8.72 10.40
C PRO A 60 -10.72 9.85 10.63
N LYS A 61 -9.55 9.55 11.22
CA LYS A 61 -8.50 10.53 11.45
C LYS A 61 -7.84 10.99 10.16
N SER A 62 -7.47 10.06 9.26
CA SER A 62 -6.95 10.40 7.93
C SER A 62 -7.96 11.21 7.13
N ARG A 63 -9.26 10.85 7.19
CA ARG A 63 -10.31 11.62 6.55
C ARG A 63 -10.35 13.07 7.04
N GLN A 64 -10.21 13.30 8.37
CA GLN A 64 -10.17 14.64 8.93
C GLN A 64 -8.98 15.45 8.39
N LEU A 65 -7.79 14.85 8.34
CA LEU A 65 -6.58 15.51 7.83
C LEU A 65 -6.70 15.87 6.35
N LEU A 66 -7.21 14.93 5.54
CA LEU A 66 -7.45 15.16 4.12
C LEU A 66 -8.56 16.21 3.86
N ALA A 67 -9.57 16.28 4.73
CA ALA A 67 -10.59 17.32 4.66
C ALA A 67 -10.00 18.71 4.93
N ASP A 68 -9.02 18.81 5.82
CA ASP A 68 -8.29 20.06 6.07
C ASP A 68 -7.52 20.51 4.82
N ALA A 69 -6.83 19.60 4.13
CA ALA A 69 -6.17 19.88 2.87
C ALA A 69 -7.17 20.36 1.77
N GLN A 70 -8.42 19.89 1.79
CA GLN A 70 -9.47 20.29 0.86
C GLN A 70 -9.99 21.69 1.13
N THR A 71 -9.86 22.21 2.35
CA THR A 71 -10.36 23.57 2.70
C THR A 71 -9.62 24.68 1.97
N GLY A 72 -8.42 24.44 1.46
CA GLY A 72 -7.64 25.38 0.66
C GLY A 72 -8.08 25.51 -0.82
N LEU A 73 -9.08 24.76 -1.26
CA LEU A 73 -9.54 24.81 -2.65
C LEU A 73 -10.48 26.00 -2.91
N ASN A 74 -10.50 26.48 -4.16
CA ASN A 74 -11.39 27.54 -4.61
C ASN A 74 -12.80 27.04 -5.02
N SER A 75 -13.34 26.04 -4.33
CA SER A 75 -14.65 25.46 -4.62
C SER A 75 -15.55 25.54 -3.40
N ASP A 76 -16.53 26.41 -3.41
CA ASP A 76 -17.42 26.66 -2.27
C ASP A 76 -18.09 25.38 -1.74
N SER A 77 -18.57 24.51 -2.63
CA SER A 77 -19.27 23.29 -2.23
C SER A 77 -18.35 22.25 -1.57
N LEU A 78 -17.14 22.10 -2.08
CA LEU A 78 -16.14 21.17 -1.53
C LEU A 78 -15.57 21.68 -0.21
N VAL A 79 -15.24 22.96 -0.15
CA VAL A 79 -14.75 23.62 1.06
C VAL A 79 -15.81 23.58 2.15
N GLN A 80 -17.07 23.89 1.83
CA GLN A 80 -18.16 23.89 2.79
C GLN A 80 -18.43 22.49 3.37
N SER A 81 -18.36 21.42 2.57
CA SER A 81 -18.54 20.05 3.06
C SER A 81 -17.35 19.58 3.92
N ALA A 82 -16.13 19.96 3.54
CA ALA A 82 -14.94 19.69 4.34
C ALA A 82 -15.01 20.40 5.70
N TRP A 83 -15.34 21.70 5.67
CA TRP A 83 -15.39 22.52 6.89
C TRP A 83 -16.55 22.14 7.82
N SER A 84 -17.75 21.87 7.27
CA SER A 84 -18.94 21.63 8.10
C SER A 84 -19.07 20.19 8.58
N LYS A 85 -18.54 19.21 7.84
CA LYS A 85 -18.76 17.77 8.08
C LYS A 85 -17.48 16.94 8.17
N ALA A 86 -16.30 17.55 8.02
CA ALA A 86 -15.02 16.86 7.86
C ALA A 86 -15.10 15.73 6.80
N GLN A 87 -15.75 16.02 5.69
CA GLN A 87 -15.91 15.09 4.57
C GLN A 87 -15.03 15.52 3.40
N ILE A 88 -14.32 14.54 2.84
CA ILE A 88 -13.64 14.69 1.55
C ILE A 88 -14.59 14.34 0.41
N ASN A 89 -14.25 14.77 -0.79
CA ASN A 89 -14.96 14.32 -1.97
C ASN A 89 -14.85 12.79 -2.10
N LYS A 90 -15.91 12.16 -2.61
CA LYS A 90 -15.94 10.72 -2.84
C LYS A 90 -14.77 10.28 -3.73
N ASP A 91 -14.50 11.04 -4.78
CA ASP A 91 -13.36 10.84 -5.68
C ASP A 91 -12.26 11.82 -5.29
N PHE A 92 -11.30 11.34 -4.50
CA PHE A 92 -10.19 12.13 -3.98
C PHE A 92 -8.87 11.60 -4.51
N GLY A 93 -8.14 12.40 -5.28
CA GLY A 93 -6.84 11.99 -5.84
C GLY A 93 -6.91 10.80 -6.82
N GLY A 94 -8.05 10.60 -7.50
CA GLY A 94 -8.25 9.47 -8.41
C GLY A 94 -8.61 8.16 -7.71
N VAL A 95 -8.98 8.21 -6.43
CA VAL A 95 -9.32 7.04 -5.61
C VAL A 95 -10.66 7.28 -4.91
N MET A 96 -11.53 6.29 -4.90
CA MET A 96 -12.78 6.32 -4.12
C MET A 96 -12.48 6.02 -2.65
N ALA A 97 -12.57 7.04 -1.80
CA ALA A 97 -12.26 6.91 -0.38
C ALA A 97 -13.48 6.46 0.44
N ILE A 98 -13.32 5.37 1.16
CA ILE A 98 -14.31 4.80 2.09
C ILE A 98 -13.75 4.89 3.50
N THR A 99 -14.50 5.48 4.42
CA THR A 99 -14.08 5.57 5.83
C THR A 99 -14.45 4.29 6.56
N SER A 100 -13.46 3.69 7.23
CA SER A 100 -13.64 2.50 8.06
C SER A 100 -13.08 2.72 9.46
N ASN A 101 -13.79 2.20 10.46
CA ASN A 101 -13.34 2.15 11.86
C ASN A 101 -12.66 0.81 12.19
N SER A 102 -12.67 -0.14 11.27
CA SER A 102 -12.23 -1.52 11.46
C SER A 102 -10.94 -1.82 10.69
N LEU A 103 -10.07 -0.82 10.54
CA LEU A 103 -8.76 -1.02 9.92
C LEU A 103 -7.80 -1.71 10.90
N ASN A 104 -7.13 -2.74 10.42
CA ASN A 104 -6.12 -3.45 11.18
C ASN A 104 -4.86 -2.61 11.38
N THR A 105 -4.23 -2.81 12.53
CA THR A 105 -2.90 -2.26 12.82
C THR A 105 -1.86 -3.34 12.54
N PHE A 106 -0.86 -3.02 11.76
CA PHE A 106 0.30 -3.88 11.55
C PHE A 106 1.33 -3.62 12.66
N THR A 107 1.79 -4.69 13.30
CA THR A 107 2.91 -4.62 14.23
C THR A 107 4.14 -5.16 13.52
N SER A 108 5.16 -4.33 13.35
CA SER A 108 6.44 -4.75 12.78
C SER A 108 7.09 -5.84 13.63
N GLY A 109 7.88 -6.69 12.97
CA GLY A 109 8.65 -7.72 13.65
C GLY A 109 9.76 -7.16 14.55
N THR A 110 10.35 -8.03 15.35
CA THR A 110 11.52 -7.70 16.17
C THR A 110 12.80 -8.08 15.43
N ASP A 111 13.84 -7.27 15.59
CA ASP A 111 15.18 -7.52 15.04
C ASP A 111 15.24 -7.71 13.50
N VAL A 112 14.26 -7.15 12.78
CA VAL A 112 14.18 -7.19 11.31
C VAL A 112 15.04 -6.14 10.61
N GLY A 113 15.72 -5.28 11.36
CA GLY A 113 16.69 -4.32 10.82
C GLY A 113 17.99 -5.01 10.37
N GLY A 114 18.91 -4.22 9.82
CA GLY A 114 20.24 -4.67 9.39
C GLY A 114 20.49 -4.43 7.91
N THR A 115 21.60 -4.94 7.40
CA THR A 115 21.91 -4.95 5.97
C THR A 115 21.40 -6.27 5.39
N LEU A 116 20.12 -6.29 5.02
CA LEU A 116 19.46 -7.49 4.53
C LEU A 116 19.95 -7.83 3.11
N LEU A 117 20.33 -9.07 2.91
CA LEU A 117 20.77 -9.61 1.62
C LEU A 117 19.97 -10.87 1.29
N VAL A 118 19.73 -11.07 0.00
CA VAL A 118 19.20 -12.36 -0.48
C VAL A 118 20.33 -13.36 -0.48
N ASP A 119 20.18 -14.44 0.29
CA ASP A 119 21.16 -15.53 0.38
C ASP A 119 20.80 -16.63 -0.61
N GLY A 120 21.76 -16.91 -1.50
CA GLY A 120 21.61 -17.93 -2.53
C GLY A 120 20.68 -17.53 -3.68
N THR A 121 20.27 -18.53 -4.44
CA THR A 121 19.33 -18.37 -5.57
C THR A 121 17.91 -18.58 -5.08
N PRO A 122 17.00 -17.62 -5.26
CA PRO A 122 15.61 -17.79 -4.88
C PRO A 122 14.96 -18.97 -5.61
N THR A 123 14.19 -19.75 -4.87
CA THR A 123 13.41 -20.84 -5.48
C THR A 123 12.18 -20.26 -6.17
N VAL A 124 12.17 -20.30 -7.49
CA VAL A 124 11.10 -19.75 -8.32
C VAL A 124 9.99 -20.78 -8.47
N THR A 125 9.00 -20.76 -7.60
CA THR A 125 7.77 -21.55 -7.79
C THR A 125 6.90 -20.98 -8.92
N TYR A 126 7.05 -19.71 -9.22
CA TYR A 126 6.32 -19.02 -10.28
C TYR A 126 6.53 -19.63 -11.69
N ALA A 127 7.69 -20.20 -11.99
CA ALA A 127 7.94 -20.83 -13.28
C ALA A 127 7.13 -22.12 -13.47
N GLU A 128 6.85 -22.82 -12.37
CA GLU A 128 6.08 -24.07 -12.36
C GLU A 128 4.60 -23.82 -12.10
N ASN A 129 4.28 -22.89 -11.19
CA ASN A 129 2.92 -22.55 -10.77
C ASN A 129 2.64 -21.08 -11.06
N LYS A 130 2.33 -20.75 -12.29
CA LYS A 130 2.12 -19.36 -12.77
C LYS A 130 0.97 -18.63 -12.09
N ASP A 131 0.17 -19.30 -11.30
CA ASP A 131 -1.00 -18.80 -10.59
C ASP A 131 -0.72 -18.40 -9.14
N THR A 132 0.41 -18.80 -8.57
CA THR A 132 0.70 -18.55 -7.14
C THR A 132 1.29 -17.18 -6.85
N TYR A 133 2.03 -16.60 -7.80
CA TYR A 133 2.75 -15.32 -7.64
C TYR A 133 3.64 -15.25 -6.38
N GLN A 134 4.07 -16.41 -5.89
CA GLN A 134 4.87 -16.55 -4.69
C GLN A 134 6.29 -16.93 -5.03
N LEU A 135 7.24 -16.42 -4.26
CA LEU A 135 8.66 -16.71 -4.39
C LEU A 135 9.22 -17.00 -3.00
N THR A 136 9.92 -18.12 -2.87
CA THR A 136 10.68 -18.41 -1.65
C THR A 136 12.04 -17.75 -1.75
N VAL A 137 12.33 -16.88 -0.78
CA VAL A 137 13.60 -16.15 -0.70
C VAL A 137 14.22 -16.39 0.67
N THR A 138 15.48 -16.80 0.69
CA THR A 138 16.27 -16.82 1.91
C THR A 138 16.91 -15.46 2.10
N ILE A 139 16.74 -14.87 3.27
CA ILE A 139 17.27 -13.55 3.62
C ILE A 139 18.17 -13.70 4.83
N ASP A 140 19.36 -13.12 4.78
CA ASP A 140 20.29 -13.00 5.89
C ASP A 140 20.60 -11.55 6.25
N GLY A 141 21.49 -11.32 7.21
CA GLY A 141 21.91 -9.99 7.63
C GLY A 141 20.95 -9.29 8.60
N PHE A 142 20.05 -10.03 9.24
CA PHE A 142 19.22 -9.48 10.32
C PHE A 142 20.06 -9.03 11.51
N THR A 143 19.62 -7.96 12.19
CA THR A 143 20.35 -7.39 13.34
C THR A 143 20.42 -8.35 14.52
N GLY A 144 19.39 -9.15 14.73
CA GLY A 144 19.30 -10.11 15.84
C GLY A 144 19.30 -11.56 15.38
N SER A 145 19.81 -12.44 16.21
CA SER A 145 19.80 -13.89 15.96
C SER A 145 18.41 -14.53 16.09
N SER A 146 17.44 -13.80 16.61
CA SER A 146 16.06 -14.24 16.83
C SER A 146 15.06 -13.32 16.12
N ALA A 147 15.40 -12.89 14.91
CA ALA A 147 14.53 -12.03 14.12
C ALA A 147 13.17 -12.70 13.86
N VAL A 148 12.10 -11.96 14.10
CA VAL A 148 10.74 -12.41 13.83
C VAL A 148 10.16 -11.55 12.72
N VAL A 149 9.84 -12.16 11.59
CA VAL A 149 9.21 -11.51 10.43
C VAL A 149 7.75 -11.92 10.37
N PRO A 150 6.83 -11.08 10.83
CA PRO A 150 5.40 -11.39 10.76
C PRO A 150 4.89 -11.31 9.33
N ALA A 151 3.83 -12.07 9.02
CA ALA A 151 3.12 -11.95 7.76
C ALA A 151 2.59 -10.52 7.56
N GLY A 152 2.80 -9.96 6.38
CA GLY A 152 2.50 -8.56 6.07
C GLY A 152 3.72 -7.63 6.13
N THR A 153 4.91 -8.13 6.51
CA THR A 153 6.15 -7.34 6.44
C THR A 153 6.51 -7.07 4.98
N VAL A 154 6.76 -5.80 4.65
CA VAL A 154 7.11 -5.38 3.30
C VAL A 154 8.63 -5.34 3.14
N PHE A 155 9.10 -5.98 2.09
CA PHE A 155 10.50 -5.94 1.66
C PHE A 155 10.63 -5.19 0.34
N SER A 156 11.69 -4.41 0.19
CA SER A 156 12.04 -3.72 -1.05
C SER A 156 13.30 -4.32 -1.65
N PHE A 157 13.30 -4.52 -2.96
CA PHE A 157 14.43 -5.06 -3.72
C PHE A 157 14.98 -3.98 -4.67
N PRO A 158 15.88 -3.09 -4.22
CA PRO A 158 16.29 -1.90 -4.98
C PRO A 158 16.89 -2.20 -6.36
N ALA A 159 17.54 -3.36 -6.50
CA ALA A 159 18.12 -3.80 -7.77
C ALA A 159 17.07 -4.25 -8.80
N SER A 160 15.85 -4.55 -8.36
CA SER A 160 14.77 -5.03 -9.22
C SER A 160 13.73 -3.94 -9.43
N LYS A 161 13.22 -3.83 -10.65
CA LYS A 161 12.24 -2.81 -11.03
C LYS A 161 10.95 -3.42 -11.53
N LEU A 162 9.85 -2.69 -11.30
CA LEU A 162 8.53 -3.09 -11.78
C LEU A 162 8.37 -2.78 -13.27
N LEU A 163 7.63 -3.62 -13.95
CA LEU A 163 7.25 -3.43 -15.34
C LEU A 163 5.76 -3.11 -15.43
N ASN A 164 5.41 -2.25 -16.36
CA ASN A 164 4.03 -2.02 -16.73
C ASN A 164 3.42 -3.31 -17.27
N GLN A 165 2.30 -3.72 -16.73
CA GLN A 165 1.66 -5.00 -17.05
C GLN A 165 1.20 -5.12 -18.49
N GLN A 166 0.83 -4.00 -19.11
CA GLN A 166 0.32 -3.95 -20.48
C GLN A 166 1.46 -3.83 -21.50
N SER A 167 2.32 -2.82 -21.35
CA SER A 167 3.38 -2.52 -22.31
C SER A 167 4.63 -3.38 -22.14
N LYS A 168 4.79 -4.02 -20.98
CA LYS A 168 6.01 -4.76 -20.58
C LYS A 168 7.27 -3.88 -20.54
N GLN A 169 7.10 -2.57 -20.58
CA GLN A 169 8.17 -1.59 -20.42
C GLN A 169 8.38 -1.27 -18.94
N LEU A 170 9.50 -0.63 -18.62
CA LEU A 170 9.78 -0.15 -17.26
C LEU A 170 8.65 0.78 -16.78
N ALA A 171 8.10 0.50 -15.61
CA ALA A 171 7.19 1.41 -14.92
C ALA A 171 8.01 2.57 -14.34
N ALA A 172 8.15 3.64 -15.13
CA ALA A 172 9.25 4.59 -14.97
C ALA A 172 9.13 5.50 -13.73
N GLY A 173 7.92 5.73 -13.22
CA GLY A 173 7.72 6.71 -12.17
C GLY A 173 8.04 8.15 -12.62
N SER A 174 8.03 9.07 -11.67
CA SER A 174 8.18 10.51 -11.96
C SER A 174 9.57 10.93 -12.44
N ASN A 175 10.61 10.16 -12.14
CA ASN A 175 12.01 10.48 -12.46
C ASN A 175 12.65 9.55 -13.48
N GLY A 176 11.90 8.63 -14.06
CA GLY A 176 12.41 7.65 -15.00
C GLY A 176 13.30 6.54 -14.40
N ALA A 177 13.53 6.55 -13.09
CA ALA A 177 14.38 5.56 -12.42
C ALA A 177 13.70 4.20 -12.23
N GLY A 178 12.40 4.13 -12.45
CA GLY A 178 11.58 2.96 -12.28
C GLY A 178 11.16 2.69 -10.84
N HIS A 179 9.95 2.20 -10.67
CA HIS A 179 9.46 1.75 -9.37
C HIS A 179 10.22 0.52 -8.90
N VAL A 180 10.63 0.53 -7.65
CA VAL A 180 11.34 -0.59 -7.01
C VAL A 180 10.37 -1.75 -6.79
N LEU A 181 10.83 -2.98 -7.03
CA LEU A 181 10.06 -4.16 -6.68
C LEU A 181 9.89 -4.23 -5.16
N THR A 182 8.66 -4.39 -4.73
CA THR A 182 8.31 -4.69 -3.34
C THR A 182 7.62 -6.02 -3.24
N GLY A 183 7.74 -6.67 -2.12
CA GLY A 183 7.06 -7.92 -1.81
C GLY A 183 6.60 -7.92 -0.36
N VAL A 184 5.60 -8.71 -0.07
CA VAL A 184 5.04 -8.86 1.28
C VAL A 184 5.23 -10.30 1.74
N SER A 185 5.71 -10.48 2.96
CA SER A 185 5.83 -11.80 3.57
C SER A 185 4.44 -12.39 3.85
N ILE A 186 4.22 -13.64 3.49
CA ILE A 186 2.96 -14.36 3.70
C ILE A 186 3.06 -15.43 4.81
N ALA A 187 4.25 -15.70 5.28
CA ALA A 187 4.54 -16.69 6.32
C ALA A 187 5.39 -16.08 7.42
#